data_d714852eb4d51f4b0f07eb796177b82b
#
_entry.id   d714852eb4d51f4b0f07eb796177b82b
#
_cell.length_a   1.000
_cell.length_b   1.000
_cell.length_c   1.000
_cell.angle_alpha   90.00
_cell.angle_beta   90.00
_cell.angle_gamma   90.00
#
_symmetry.space_group_name_H-M   'P 1'
#
loop_
_entity.id
_entity.type
_entity.pdbx_description
1 polymer ?
#
loop_
_entity_poly.entity_id
_entity_poly.type
_entity_poly.pdbx_seq_one_letter_code
_entity_poly.pdbx_strand_id
1 'polypeptide(L)'
;MDFIVSGATDIGNVKKTNQDSYNVKVISTPMGKMVFAIVCDGMGGLSMGELASATVVHDFNQWVFNRLPLITAEKKINERTIREDWENLIIASNEKISAFGKQQGFAIGTTLTAMLLTQDSLYIVNVGDTRAYQLTDKLVRLT
;
A
#
# COMPACT_ATOMS: atom_id res chain seq x y z
N MET A 1 -12.19 -11.05 -16.09
CA MET A 1 -12.67 -9.75 -15.53
C MET A 1 -11.69 -8.67 -15.96
N ASP A 2 -12.17 -7.53 -16.45
CA ASP A 2 -11.35 -6.37 -16.76
C ASP A 2 -11.55 -5.33 -15.68
N PHE A 3 -10.46 -4.61 -15.37
CA PHE A 3 -10.44 -3.57 -14.35
C PHE A 3 -10.14 -2.23 -14.99
N ILE A 4 -10.85 -1.20 -14.55
CA ILE A 4 -10.50 0.19 -14.83
C ILE A 4 -10.05 0.79 -13.51
N VAL A 5 -8.86 1.38 -13.51
CA VAL A 5 -8.25 1.99 -12.33
C VAL A 5 -7.93 3.45 -12.58
N SER A 6 -8.07 4.27 -11.57
CA SER A 6 -7.68 5.68 -11.59
C SER A 6 -7.13 6.09 -10.24
N GLY A 7 -6.31 7.12 -10.21
CA GLY A 7 -5.77 7.69 -8.98
C GLY A 7 -5.54 9.17 -9.14
N ALA A 8 -5.63 9.90 -8.03
CA ALA A 8 -5.33 11.32 -7.97
C ALA A 8 -4.73 11.66 -6.61
N THR A 9 -3.91 12.69 -6.58
CA THR A 9 -3.35 13.27 -5.35
C THR A 9 -3.33 14.78 -5.49
N ASP A 10 -3.42 15.46 -4.39
CA ASP A 10 -3.39 16.92 -4.34
C ASP A 10 -2.64 17.37 -3.08
N ILE A 11 -1.80 18.39 -3.20
CA ILE A 11 -1.01 18.94 -2.08
C ILE A 11 -1.88 19.65 -1.04
N GLY A 12 -3.09 20.07 -1.42
CA GLY A 12 -3.95 20.92 -0.60
C GLY A 12 -3.48 22.36 -0.52
N ASN A 13 -4.16 23.16 0.32
CA ASN A 13 -3.96 24.61 0.38
C ASN A 13 -2.98 25.06 1.48
N VAL A 14 -2.52 24.16 2.33
CA VAL A 14 -1.76 24.49 3.55
C VAL A 14 -0.32 23.98 3.50
N LYS A 15 -0.13 22.75 3.03
CA LYS A 15 1.20 22.12 2.98
C LYS A 15 2.04 22.68 1.83
N LYS A 16 3.35 22.74 1.99
CA LYS A 16 4.31 23.14 0.95
C LYS A 16 4.75 21.98 0.07
N THR A 17 4.61 20.74 0.56
CA THR A 17 4.94 19.50 -0.15
C THR A 17 3.83 18.50 0.02
N ASN A 18 3.56 17.72 -1.02
CA ASN A 18 2.66 16.59 -0.95
C ASN A 18 3.41 15.43 -0.30
N GLN A 19 2.97 15.00 0.88
CA GLN A 19 3.58 13.91 1.63
C GLN A 19 2.87 12.57 1.40
N ASP A 20 1.83 12.56 0.57
CA ASP A 20 1.11 11.36 0.19
C ASP A 20 1.85 10.62 -0.93
N SER A 21 1.78 9.31 -0.88
CA SER A 21 2.23 8.43 -1.95
C SER A 21 1.19 7.36 -2.22
N TYR A 22 1.02 7.02 -3.48
CA TYR A 22 0.12 5.93 -3.86
C TYR A 22 0.62 5.19 -5.10
N ASN A 23 0.12 4.00 -5.30
CA ASN A 23 0.27 3.25 -6.53
C ASN A 23 -0.95 2.38 -6.78
N VAL A 24 -1.29 2.19 -8.04
CA VAL A 24 -2.31 1.25 -8.47
C VAL A 24 -1.85 0.53 -9.74
N LYS A 25 -2.00 -0.79 -9.77
CA LYS A 25 -1.56 -1.64 -10.89
C LYS A 25 -2.58 -2.70 -11.19
N VAL A 26 -2.84 -2.89 -12.48
CA VAL A 26 -3.50 -4.11 -12.99
C VAL A 26 -2.41 -5.08 -13.41
N ILE A 27 -2.42 -6.26 -12.84
CA ILE A 27 -1.37 -7.28 -12.95
C ILE A 27 -1.95 -8.50 -13.63
N SER A 28 -1.33 -8.95 -14.72
CA SER A 28 -1.67 -10.22 -15.36
C SER A 28 -0.91 -11.36 -14.69
N THR A 29 -1.64 -12.36 -14.22
CA THR A 29 -1.08 -13.53 -13.55
C THR A 29 -1.60 -14.82 -14.16
N PRO A 30 -1.01 -15.99 -13.87
CA PRO A 30 -1.59 -17.29 -14.25
C PRO A 30 -3.00 -17.53 -13.71
N MET A 31 -3.42 -16.78 -12.70
CA MET A 31 -4.76 -16.83 -12.10
C MET A 31 -5.72 -15.76 -12.66
N GLY A 32 -5.32 -15.06 -13.72
CA GLY A 32 -6.08 -13.96 -14.30
C GLY A 32 -5.57 -12.58 -13.87
N LYS A 33 -6.32 -11.56 -14.22
CA LYS A 33 -5.98 -10.18 -13.84
C LYS A 33 -6.28 -9.94 -12.38
N MET A 34 -5.39 -9.22 -11.72
CA MET A 34 -5.50 -8.76 -10.34
C MET A 34 -5.25 -7.26 -10.26
N VAL A 35 -5.75 -6.61 -9.22
CA VAL A 35 -5.44 -5.20 -8.94
C VAL A 35 -4.72 -5.12 -7.61
N PHE A 36 -3.56 -4.51 -7.61
CA PHE A 36 -2.89 -4.06 -6.40
C PHE A 36 -3.02 -2.53 -6.30
N ALA A 37 -3.45 -2.05 -5.15
CA ALA A 37 -3.50 -0.63 -4.85
C ALA A 37 -2.96 -0.35 -3.44
N ILE A 38 -2.28 0.78 -3.29
CA ILE A 38 -1.71 1.23 -2.02
C ILE A 38 -1.80 2.75 -1.93
N VAL A 39 -2.15 3.25 -0.75
CA VAL A 39 -2.19 4.66 -0.39
C VAL A 39 -1.51 4.85 0.96
N CYS A 40 -0.63 5.83 1.05
CA CYS A 40 0.13 6.19 2.24
C CYS A 40 0.08 7.71 2.44
N ASP A 41 -0.38 8.17 3.60
CA ASP A 41 -0.34 9.58 4.03
C ASP A 41 0.87 9.77 4.95
N GLY A 42 1.88 10.48 4.46
CA GLY A 42 3.11 10.72 5.17
C GLY A 42 3.00 11.84 6.20
N MET A 43 3.60 11.62 7.37
CA MET A 43 3.70 12.61 8.43
C MET A 43 5.15 12.82 8.86
N GLY A 44 5.55 14.07 9.04
CA GLY A 44 6.88 14.45 9.50
C GLY A 44 7.23 15.90 9.21
N GLY A 45 8.16 16.45 10.00
CA GLY A 45 8.70 17.77 9.75
C GLY A 45 9.61 17.81 8.52
N LEU A 46 9.79 19.00 7.91
CA LEU A 46 10.73 19.24 6.80
C LEU A 46 10.61 18.27 5.60
N SER A 47 9.38 17.96 5.18
CA SER A 47 9.10 17.05 4.03
C SER A 47 9.53 15.59 4.25
N MET A 48 9.84 15.17 5.47
CA MET A 48 10.26 13.81 5.77
C MET A 48 9.12 12.78 5.69
N GLY A 49 7.86 13.21 5.77
CA GLY A 49 6.70 12.34 5.56
C GLY A 49 6.63 11.81 4.13
N GLU A 50 7.06 12.59 3.14
CA GLU A 50 7.18 12.15 1.74
C GLU A 50 8.11 10.94 1.59
N LEU A 51 9.25 10.96 2.29
CA LEU A 51 10.19 9.84 2.27
C LEU A 51 9.57 8.59 2.93
N ALA A 52 8.85 8.76 4.04
CA ALA A 52 8.22 7.65 4.74
C ALA A 52 7.15 6.98 3.86
N SER A 53 6.23 7.77 3.29
CA SER A 53 5.18 7.24 2.42
C SER A 53 5.74 6.58 1.15
N ALA A 54 6.73 7.21 0.50
CA ALA A 54 7.38 6.66 -0.68
C ALA A 54 8.13 5.36 -0.38
N THR A 55 8.77 5.23 0.79
CA THR A 55 9.45 4.01 1.21
C THR A 55 8.48 2.84 1.31
N VAL A 56 7.34 3.02 1.97
CA VAL A 56 6.33 1.96 2.11
C VAL A 56 5.75 1.57 0.75
N VAL A 57 5.38 2.54 -0.08
CA VAL A 57 4.89 2.26 -1.45
C VAL A 57 5.92 1.51 -2.27
N HIS A 58 7.20 1.89 -2.17
CA HIS A 58 8.31 1.20 -2.85
C HIS A 58 8.44 -0.25 -2.38
N ASP A 59 8.47 -0.51 -1.08
CA ASP A 59 8.66 -1.85 -0.52
C ASP A 59 7.50 -2.79 -0.92
N PHE A 60 6.27 -2.31 -0.89
CA PHE A 60 5.11 -3.08 -1.37
C PHE A 60 5.13 -3.30 -2.89
N ASN A 61 5.60 -2.33 -3.68
CA ASN A 61 5.81 -2.54 -5.11
C ASN A 61 6.86 -3.62 -5.39
N GLN A 62 7.94 -3.68 -4.62
CA GLN A 62 8.94 -4.75 -4.74
C GLN A 62 8.33 -6.12 -4.42
N TRP A 63 7.45 -6.21 -3.44
CA TRP A 63 6.71 -7.42 -3.15
C TRP A 63 5.83 -7.85 -4.34
N VAL A 64 5.11 -6.92 -4.96
CA VAL A 64 4.30 -7.18 -6.15
C VAL A 64 5.14 -7.71 -7.31
N PHE A 65 6.33 -7.17 -7.54
CA PHE A 65 7.19 -7.60 -8.63
C PHE A 65 7.90 -8.93 -8.35
N ASN A 66 8.35 -9.16 -7.13
CA ASN A 66 9.26 -10.25 -6.83
C ASN A 66 8.54 -11.45 -6.17
N ARG A 67 7.50 -11.20 -5.39
CA ARG A 67 6.87 -12.23 -4.56
C ARG A 67 5.52 -12.68 -5.10
N LEU A 68 4.68 -11.77 -5.57
CA LEU A 68 3.35 -12.10 -6.10
C LEU A 68 3.41 -13.09 -7.27
N PRO A 69 4.36 -13.01 -8.24
CA PRO A 69 4.47 -14.01 -9.29
C PRO A 69 4.72 -15.42 -8.78
N LEU A 70 5.51 -15.56 -7.71
CA LEU A 70 5.79 -16.86 -7.07
C LEU A 70 4.54 -17.41 -6.38
N ILE A 71 3.79 -16.56 -5.69
CA ILE A 71 2.55 -16.94 -5.00
C ILE A 71 1.49 -17.41 -6.02
N THR A 72 1.40 -16.75 -7.16
CA THR A 72 0.37 -17.04 -8.18
C THR A 72 0.76 -18.18 -9.15
N ALA A 73 2.02 -18.59 -9.16
CA ALA A 73 2.53 -19.65 -10.04
C ALA A 73 1.80 -21.00 -9.84
N GLU A 74 1.46 -21.32 -8.59
CA GLU A 74 0.73 -22.55 -8.23
C GLU A 74 -0.78 -22.47 -8.48
N LYS A 75 -1.27 -21.37 -9.05
CA LYS A 75 -2.69 -21.09 -9.33
C LYS A 75 -3.60 -21.21 -8.08
N LYS A 76 -3.02 -21.00 -6.91
CA LYS A 76 -3.74 -20.98 -5.64
C LYS A 76 -3.05 -20.01 -4.67
N ILE A 77 -3.78 -18.99 -4.24
CA ILE A 77 -3.29 -18.07 -3.20
C ILE A 77 -3.61 -18.66 -1.84
N ASN A 78 -2.57 -18.72 -1.00
CA ASN A 78 -2.73 -18.99 0.40
C ASN A 78 -2.84 -17.65 1.15
N GLU A 79 -3.99 -17.40 1.76
CA GLU A 79 -4.25 -16.18 2.54
C GLU A 79 -3.19 -15.93 3.61
N ARG A 80 -2.75 -17.00 4.29
CA ARG A 80 -1.72 -16.92 5.31
C ARG A 80 -0.40 -16.38 4.75
N THR A 81 -0.03 -16.78 3.52
CA THR A 81 1.20 -16.30 2.86
C THR A 81 1.14 -14.81 2.60
N ILE A 82 0.00 -14.29 2.08
CA ILE A 82 -0.18 -12.84 1.86
C ILE A 82 -0.06 -12.09 3.19
N ARG A 83 -0.73 -12.59 4.22
CA ARG A 83 -0.73 -11.98 5.54
C ARG A 83 0.67 -11.91 6.14
N GLU A 84 1.39 -13.03 6.18
CA GLU A 84 2.75 -13.11 6.73
C GLU A 84 3.73 -12.22 5.95
N ASP A 85 3.65 -12.22 4.61
CA ASP A 85 4.49 -11.37 3.76
C ASP A 85 4.24 -9.88 4.06
N TRP A 86 2.98 -9.46 4.17
CA TRP A 86 2.64 -8.06 4.42
C TRP A 86 2.95 -7.62 5.85
N GLU A 87 2.73 -8.47 6.85
CA GLU A 87 3.15 -8.22 8.24
C GLU A 87 4.67 -7.98 8.31
N ASN A 88 5.47 -8.83 7.67
CA ASN A 88 6.92 -8.68 7.61
C ASN A 88 7.36 -7.41 6.87
N LEU A 89 6.70 -7.05 5.76
CA LEU A 89 6.97 -5.80 5.06
C LEU A 89 6.70 -4.57 5.93
N ILE A 90 5.58 -4.56 6.65
CA ILE A 90 5.21 -3.45 7.55
C ILE A 90 6.27 -3.29 8.64
N ILE A 91 6.69 -4.38 9.27
CA ILE A 91 7.72 -4.35 10.31
C ILE A 91 9.03 -3.80 9.73
N ALA A 92 9.49 -4.35 8.61
CA ALA A 92 10.75 -3.94 7.99
C ALA A 92 10.73 -2.47 7.53
N SER A 93 9.62 -2.01 6.92
CA SER A 93 9.46 -0.61 6.51
C SER A 93 9.44 0.33 7.72
N ASN A 94 8.75 -0.06 8.80
CA ASN A 94 8.72 0.72 10.04
C ASN A 94 10.11 0.84 10.68
N GLU A 95 10.89 -0.23 10.69
CA GLU A 95 12.28 -0.19 11.19
C GLU A 95 13.15 0.76 10.38
N LYS A 96 13.09 0.71 9.04
CA LYS A 96 13.83 1.62 8.15
C LYS A 96 13.47 3.08 8.40
N ILE A 97 12.16 3.39 8.44
CA ILE A 97 11.65 4.75 8.63
C ILE A 97 12.04 5.26 10.02
N SER A 98 11.88 4.44 11.06
CA SER A 98 12.23 4.80 12.44
C SER A 98 13.73 5.05 12.61
N ALA A 99 14.59 4.21 12.02
CA ALA A 99 16.02 4.38 12.06
C ALA A 99 16.45 5.69 11.37
N PHE A 100 15.88 5.96 10.20
CA PHE A 100 16.15 7.20 9.48
C PHE A 100 15.70 8.44 10.27
N GLY A 101 14.48 8.41 10.83
CA GLY A 101 13.98 9.52 11.65
C GLY A 101 14.87 9.81 12.86
N LYS A 102 15.33 8.76 13.57
CA LYS A 102 16.28 8.89 14.68
C LYS A 102 17.59 9.53 14.24
N GLN A 103 18.13 9.10 13.10
CA GLN A 103 19.38 9.66 12.56
C GLN A 103 19.24 11.15 12.21
N GLN A 104 18.08 11.57 11.73
CA GLN A 104 17.81 12.96 11.36
C GLN A 104 17.31 13.83 12.53
N GLY A 105 17.01 13.22 13.67
CA GLY A 105 16.46 13.94 14.84
C GLY A 105 14.99 14.33 14.71
N PHE A 106 14.22 13.64 13.84
CA PHE A 106 12.81 13.92 13.58
C PHE A 106 11.93 12.68 13.80
N ALA A 107 10.71 12.92 14.28
CA ALA A 107 9.66 11.92 14.23
C ALA A 107 9.05 11.91 12.82
N ILE A 108 9.14 10.78 12.13
CA ILE A 108 8.56 10.57 10.81
C ILE A 108 7.77 9.28 10.78
N GLY A 109 6.76 9.23 9.94
CA GLY A 109 5.91 8.07 9.79
C GLY A 109 5.00 8.19 8.57
N THR A 110 4.18 7.20 8.37
CA THR A 110 3.14 7.20 7.33
C THR A 110 2.02 6.26 7.71
N THR A 111 0.83 6.56 7.24
CA THR A 111 -0.26 5.60 7.20
C THR A 111 -0.02 4.58 6.08
N LEU A 112 -0.78 3.51 6.09
CA LEU A 112 -0.80 2.51 5.04
C LEU A 112 -2.20 1.96 4.88
N THR A 113 -2.72 1.99 3.67
CA THR A 113 -3.82 1.13 3.24
C THR A 113 -3.41 0.47 1.93
N ALA A 114 -3.27 -0.85 1.93
CA ALA A 114 -2.96 -1.62 0.74
C ALA A 114 -4.02 -2.69 0.51
N MET A 115 -4.29 -2.97 -0.77
CA MET A 115 -5.22 -4.02 -1.16
C MET A 115 -4.70 -4.82 -2.36
N LEU A 116 -5.04 -6.11 -2.38
CA LEU A 116 -4.91 -7.00 -3.53
C LEU A 116 -6.29 -7.57 -3.83
N LEU A 117 -6.85 -7.18 -4.97
CA LEU A 117 -8.12 -7.70 -5.49
C LEU A 117 -7.83 -8.76 -6.54
N THR A 118 -8.35 -9.95 -6.31
CA THR A 118 -8.34 -11.08 -7.26
C THR A 118 -9.74 -11.25 -7.86
N GLN A 119 -9.96 -12.32 -8.61
CA GLN A 119 -11.31 -12.64 -9.12
C GLN A 119 -12.30 -12.99 -8.01
N ASP A 120 -11.81 -13.61 -6.93
CA ASP A 120 -12.67 -14.21 -5.91
C ASP A 120 -12.44 -13.63 -4.51
N SER A 121 -11.40 -12.83 -4.29
CA SER A 121 -10.99 -12.38 -2.96
C SER A 121 -10.43 -10.98 -2.96
N LEU A 122 -10.63 -10.29 -1.85
CA LEU A 122 -10.02 -9.01 -1.54
C LEU A 122 -9.19 -9.18 -0.26
N TYR A 123 -7.88 -8.98 -0.40
CA TYR A 123 -6.94 -8.90 0.72
C TYR A 123 -6.70 -7.42 1.02
N ILE A 124 -6.81 -7.05 2.27
CA ILE A 124 -6.65 -5.66 2.70
C ILE A 124 -5.82 -5.58 3.98
N VAL A 125 -4.94 -4.59 4.05
CA VAL A 125 -4.24 -4.20 5.27
C VAL A 125 -4.36 -2.71 5.48
N ASN A 126 -4.53 -2.30 6.74
CA ASN A 126 -4.62 -0.90 7.11
C ASN A 126 -3.83 -0.62 8.39
N VAL A 127 -3.05 0.46 8.36
CA VAL A 127 -2.35 1.05 9.52
C VAL A 127 -2.58 2.56 9.48
N GLY A 128 -3.24 3.09 10.49
CA GLY A 128 -3.57 4.52 10.57
C GLY A 128 -5.01 4.83 10.18
N ASP A 129 -5.25 6.03 9.69
CA ASP A 129 -6.58 6.62 9.45
C ASP A 129 -6.95 6.77 7.96
N THR A 130 -6.11 6.33 7.04
CA THR A 130 -6.50 6.17 5.63
C THR A 130 -7.58 5.10 5.49
N ARG A 131 -8.47 5.25 4.50
CA ARG A 131 -9.70 4.46 4.45
C ARG A 131 -9.90 3.80 3.09
N ALA A 132 -10.42 2.58 3.11
CA ALA A 132 -10.91 1.89 1.94
C ALA A 132 -12.42 1.69 2.03
N TYR A 133 -13.09 1.83 0.89
CA TYR A 133 -14.53 1.67 0.77
C TYR A 133 -14.86 0.77 -0.41
N GLN A 134 -15.90 -0.01 -0.24
CA GLN A 134 -16.54 -0.75 -1.33
C GLN A 134 -17.88 -0.07 -1.67
N LEU A 135 -18.07 0.19 -2.94
CA LEU A 135 -19.33 0.71 -3.45
C LEU A 135 -19.97 -0.34 -4.38
N THR A 136 -21.15 -0.81 -4.00
CA THR A 136 -22.05 -1.60 -4.84
C THR A 136 -23.37 -0.84 -4.93
N ASP A 137 -24.46 -1.39 -4.43
CA ASP A 137 -25.71 -0.69 -4.14
C ASP A 137 -25.61 0.19 -2.87
N LYS A 138 -24.65 -0.10 -2.02
CA LYS A 138 -24.35 0.64 -0.80
C LYS A 138 -22.85 0.91 -0.69
N LEU A 139 -22.52 2.03 -0.04
CA LEU A 139 -21.16 2.36 0.35
C LEU A 139 -20.83 1.69 1.69
N VAL A 140 -19.82 0.81 1.70
CA VAL A 140 -19.38 0.11 2.89
C VAL A 140 -17.91 0.47 3.15
N ARG A 141 -17.61 0.92 4.36
CA ARG A 141 -16.24 1.13 4.82
C ARG A 141 -15.62 -0.21 5.19
N LEU A 142 -14.43 -0.49 4.65
CA LEU A 142 -13.70 -1.75 4.86
C LEU A 142 -12.61 -1.63 5.94
N THR A 143 -12.08 -0.41 6.17
CA THR A 143 -11.00 -0.15 7.14
C THR A 143 -11.35 0.93 8.14
#